data_bf34f4d98c5e5e7f8cc587bdcc9da223
#
_entry.id   bf34f4d98c5e5e7f8cc587bdcc9da223
#
_cell.length_a   1.000
_cell.length_b   1.000
_cell.length_c   1.000
_cell.angle_alpha   90.00
_cell.angle_beta   90.00
_cell.angle_gamma   90.00
#
_symmetry.space_group_name_H-M   'P 1'
#
loop_
_entity.id
_entity.type
_entity.pdbx_description
1 polymer ?
#
loop_
_entity_poly.entity_id
_entity_poly.type
_entity_poly.pdbx_seq_one_letter_code
_entity_poly.pdbx_strand_id
1 'polypeptide(L)'
;CDRLPRRDGIKLDGRGNGNYLAEQAAEKYGAEVEVVMPSVAHYRENMPRFKAAFEDDELVLPKHEDVISDLGQIVVQRGVPGIDDRENTGSDGHKRHGDSAYAIFLAFLASKEDCQRYELHRLNTPQQQRNSDSHRQLRITRGLKNQRGLL
;
A
#
# COMPACT_ATOMS: atom_id res chain seq x y z
N CYS A 1 -8.12 7.24 -1.23
CA CYS A 1 -7.40 6.58 -2.34
C CYS A 1 -8.21 6.62 -3.64
N ASP A 2 -9.51 6.32 -3.64
CA ASP A 2 -10.34 6.26 -4.88
C ASP A 2 -10.41 7.58 -5.69
N ARG A 3 -10.01 8.70 -5.09
CA ARG A 3 -9.96 10.03 -5.74
C ARG A 3 -8.64 10.33 -6.42
N LEU A 4 -7.62 9.50 -6.21
CA LEU A 4 -6.33 9.69 -6.86
C LEU A 4 -6.38 9.14 -8.29
N PRO A 5 -5.95 9.91 -9.29
CA PRO A 5 -6.01 9.49 -10.69
C PRO A 5 -5.03 8.33 -10.99
N ARG A 6 -3.99 8.21 -10.17
CA ARG A 6 -2.96 7.17 -10.28
C ARG A 6 -2.47 6.80 -8.89
N ARG A 7 -2.26 5.51 -8.66
CA ARG A 7 -1.70 4.93 -7.44
C ARG A 7 -0.64 3.92 -7.84
N ASP A 8 0.59 4.25 -7.56
CA ASP A 8 1.71 3.35 -7.88
C ASP A 8 2.16 2.55 -6.64
N GLY A 9 1.78 2.98 -5.44
CA GLY A 9 2.00 2.28 -4.17
C GLY A 9 1.41 3.07 -3.00
N ILE A 10 0.98 2.36 -1.97
CA ILE A 10 0.41 2.92 -0.74
C ILE A 10 1.13 2.27 0.43
N LYS A 11 1.77 3.08 1.28
CA LYS A 11 2.34 2.61 2.54
C LYS A 11 1.53 3.16 3.70
N LEU A 12 1.14 2.29 4.62
CA LEU A 12 0.35 2.64 5.79
C LEU A 12 1.06 2.23 7.07
N ASP A 13 0.91 3.04 8.12
CA ASP A 13 1.40 2.72 9.46
C ASP A 13 0.59 1.56 10.06
N GLY A 14 1.27 0.47 10.36
CA GLY A 14 0.67 -0.72 11.00
C GLY A 14 0.69 -0.68 12.54
N ARG A 15 1.09 0.43 13.18
CA ARG A 15 1.16 0.53 14.63
C ARG A 15 -0.20 0.89 15.25
N GLY A 16 -0.45 0.34 16.44
CA GLY A 16 -1.59 0.74 17.27
C GLY A 16 -2.92 0.69 16.53
N ASN A 17 -3.68 1.76 16.63
CA ASN A 17 -5.00 1.88 15.98
C ASN A 17 -4.92 1.93 14.44
N GLY A 18 -3.75 2.25 13.88
CA GLY A 18 -3.51 2.27 12.43
C GLY A 18 -3.59 0.89 11.80
N ASN A 19 -3.28 -0.17 12.55
CA ASN A 19 -3.27 -1.54 12.04
C ASN A 19 -4.61 -1.96 11.43
N TYR A 20 -5.73 -1.67 12.09
CA TYR A 20 -7.05 -2.00 11.58
C TYR A 20 -7.34 -1.31 10.24
N LEU A 21 -7.02 -0.01 10.11
CA LEU A 21 -7.21 0.72 8.86
C LEU A 21 -6.29 0.20 7.76
N ALA A 22 -5.06 -0.17 8.11
CA ALA A 22 -4.09 -0.72 7.18
C ALA A 22 -4.53 -2.10 6.66
N GLU A 23 -5.06 -2.98 7.52
CA GLU A 23 -5.63 -4.27 7.13
C GLU A 23 -6.84 -4.09 6.19
N GLN A 24 -7.77 -3.20 6.52
CA GLN A 24 -8.93 -2.90 5.67
C GLN A 24 -8.51 -2.33 4.30
N ALA A 25 -7.47 -1.51 4.28
CA ALA A 25 -6.94 -0.97 3.03
C ALA A 25 -6.25 -2.08 2.20
N ALA A 26 -5.48 -2.96 2.85
CA ALA A 26 -4.84 -4.10 2.18
C ALA A 26 -5.87 -5.09 1.62
N GLU A 27 -6.97 -5.34 2.33
CA GLU A 27 -8.07 -6.16 1.83
C GLU A 27 -8.75 -5.53 0.60
N LYS A 28 -8.95 -4.21 0.61
CA LYS A 28 -9.65 -3.49 -0.46
C LYS A 28 -8.78 -3.28 -1.71
N TYR A 29 -7.51 -2.95 -1.54
CA TYR A 29 -6.61 -2.53 -2.62
C TYR A 29 -5.52 -3.56 -2.95
N GLY A 30 -5.42 -4.63 -2.17
CA GLY A 30 -4.52 -5.76 -2.42
C GLY A 30 -3.05 -5.36 -2.42
N ALA A 31 -2.33 -5.81 -3.45
CA ALA A 31 -0.87 -5.62 -3.56
C ALA A 31 -0.42 -4.15 -3.73
N GLU A 32 -1.34 -3.20 -3.95
CA GLU A 32 -1.03 -1.78 -3.97
C GLU A 32 -0.72 -1.23 -2.56
N VAL A 33 -1.10 -1.95 -1.49
CA VAL A 33 -0.95 -1.53 -0.11
C VAL A 33 0.09 -2.36 0.61
N GLU A 34 1.06 -1.68 1.19
CA GLU A 34 2.03 -2.24 2.14
C GLU A 34 1.76 -1.69 3.54
N VAL A 35 1.64 -2.59 4.51
CA VAL A 35 1.53 -2.24 5.92
C VAL A 35 2.94 -2.20 6.51
N VAL A 36 3.40 -1.01 6.89
CA VAL A 36 4.75 -0.80 7.42
C VAL A 36 4.74 -0.85 8.94
N MET A 37 5.57 -1.74 9.49
CA MET A 37 5.86 -1.79 10.93
C MET A 37 7.21 -1.13 11.18
N PRO A 38 7.25 0.15 11.58
CA PRO A 38 8.51 0.85 11.77
C PRO A 38 9.33 0.24 12.89
N SER A 39 10.58 -0.02 12.59
CA SER A 39 11.58 -0.50 13.54
C SER A 39 12.80 0.42 13.55
N VAL A 40 13.66 0.28 14.53
CA VAL A 40 14.95 1.01 14.57
C VAL A 40 15.77 0.74 13.31
N ALA A 41 15.76 -0.49 12.79
CA ALA A 41 16.44 -0.85 11.55
C ALA A 41 15.82 -0.13 10.36
N HIS A 42 14.50 -0.08 10.27
CA HIS A 42 13.75 0.63 9.22
C HIS A 42 14.11 2.13 9.18
N TYR A 43 14.14 2.79 10.33
CA TYR A 43 14.56 4.19 10.41
C TYR A 43 16.04 4.40 10.04
N ARG A 44 16.92 3.54 10.54
CA ARG A 44 18.36 3.63 10.23
C ARG A 44 18.65 3.53 8.74
N GLU A 45 17.93 2.68 8.04
CA GLU A 45 18.10 2.43 6.60
C GLU A 45 17.50 3.58 5.76
N ASN A 46 16.32 4.04 6.10
CA ASN A 46 15.52 4.86 5.19
C ASN A 46 15.55 6.37 5.50
N MET A 47 15.74 6.78 6.77
CA MET A 47 15.78 8.20 7.14
C MET A 47 16.95 8.98 6.49
N PRO A 48 18.17 8.44 6.31
CA PRO A 48 19.20 9.17 5.59
C PRO A 48 18.82 9.50 4.14
N ARG A 49 18.13 8.58 3.46
CA ARG A 49 17.63 8.80 2.09
C ARG A 49 16.53 9.86 2.06
N PHE A 50 15.65 9.85 3.05
CA PHE A 50 14.61 10.85 3.21
C PHE A 50 15.20 12.25 3.47
N LYS A 51 16.24 12.34 4.32
CA LYS A 51 16.97 13.60 4.56
C LYS A 51 17.63 14.11 3.26
N ALA A 52 18.32 13.23 2.52
CA ALA A 52 18.97 13.60 1.26
C ALA A 52 17.96 14.17 0.25
N ALA A 53 16.74 13.61 0.18
CA ALA A 53 15.69 14.12 -0.71
C ALA A 53 15.25 15.56 -0.40
N PHE A 54 15.36 16.00 0.86
CA PHE A 54 15.18 17.42 1.20
C PHE A 54 16.38 18.28 0.77
N GLU A 55 17.59 17.77 0.92
CA GLU A 55 18.81 18.48 0.58
C GLU A 55 18.97 18.64 -0.95
N ASP A 56 18.45 17.69 -1.70
CA ASP A 56 18.50 17.64 -3.17
C ASP A 56 17.25 18.26 -3.85
N ASP A 57 16.39 18.94 -3.07
CA ASP A 57 15.14 19.57 -3.55
C ASP A 57 14.18 18.60 -4.29
N GLU A 58 14.25 17.30 -3.98
CA GLU A 58 13.36 16.29 -4.57
C GLU A 58 11.93 16.30 -3.98
N LEU A 59 11.75 16.96 -2.84
CA LEU A 59 10.47 17.00 -2.12
C LEU A 59 9.87 18.38 -2.11
N VAL A 60 8.64 18.49 -2.61
CA VAL A 60 7.84 19.72 -2.53
C VAL A 60 6.69 19.48 -1.57
N LEU A 61 6.69 20.18 -0.45
CA LEU A 61 5.70 20.05 0.61
C LEU A 61 4.87 21.34 0.77
N PRO A 62 3.60 21.23 1.21
CA PRO A 62 2.80 22.39 1.50
C PRO A 62 3.42 23.17 2.68
N LYS A 63 3.48 24.50 2.53
CA LYS A 63 3.92 25.38 3.61
C LYS A 63 2.81 25.50 4.66
N HIS A 64 2.77 24.58 5.61
CA HIS A 64 1.82 24.55 6.72
C HIS A 64 2.56 24.43 8.04
N GLU A 65 2.17 25.21 9.03
CA GLU A 65 2.85 25.29 10.33
C GLU A 65 2.91 23.94 11.03
N ASP A 66 1.82 23.17 11.02
CA ASP A 66 1.77 21.86 11.66
C ASP A 66 2.68 20.85 10.96
N VAL A 67 2.76 20.88 9.61
CA VAL A 67 3.66 20.01 8.85
C VAL A 67 5.12 20.30 9.20
N ILE A 68 5.47 21.58 9.28
CA ILE A 68 6.84 22.02 9.65
C ILE A 68 7.15 21.61 11.09
N SER A 69 6.20 21.78 12.01
CA SER A 69 6.33 21.37 13.41
C SER A 69 6.51 19.87 13.56
N ASP A 70 5.72 19.07 12.85
CA ASP A 70 5.81 17.61 12.88
C ASP A 70 7.15 17.11 12.28
N LEU A 71 7.62 17.72 11.18
CA LEU A 71 8.94 17.41 10.61
C LEU A 71 10.08 17.74 11.59
N GLY A 72 9.93 18.78 12.40
CA GLY A 72 10.87 19.13 13.47
C GLY A 72 10.97 18.09 14.59
N GLN A 73 10.06 17.11 14.65
CA GLN A 73 10.14 15.98 15.59
C GLN A 73 11.05 14.84 15.09
N ILE A 74 11.57 14.94 13.88
CA ILE A 74 12.58 13.99 13.40
C ILE A 74 13.90 14.32 14.10
N VAL A 75 14.31 13.46 15.01
CA VAL A 75 15.50 13.64 15.84
C VAL A 75 16.39 12.42 15.80
N VAL A 76 17.68 12.63 16.10
CA VAL A 76 18.64 11.52 16.23
C VAL A 76 18.71 11.09 17.68
N GLN A 77 18.24 9.88 17.98
CA GLN A 77 18.29 9.28 19.30
C GLN A 77 19.28 8.09 19.26
N ARG A 78 20.31 8.13 20.10
CA ARG A 78 21.36 7.09 20.18
C ARG A 78 21.97 6.74 18.81
N GLY A 79 22.18 7.76 17.98
CA GLY A 79 22.76 7.59 16.63
C GLY A 79 21.79 7.07 15.57
N VAL A 80 20.52 6.95 15.88
CA VAL A 80 19.49 6.54 14.92
C VAL A 80 18.50 7.69 14.75
N PRO A 81 18.27 8.18 13.52
CA PRO A 81 17.20 9.14 13.26
C PRO A 81 15.84 8.43 13.38
N GLY A 82 14.88 9.12 13.94
CA GLY A 82 13.51 8.63 14.12
C GLY A 82 12.59 9.78 14.46
N ILE A 83 11.30 9.51 14.53
CA ILE A 83 10.29 10.48 14.96
C ILE A 83 10.14 10.34 16.47
N ASP A 84 10.23 11.46 17.17
CA ASP A 84 10.07 11.50 18.62
C ASP A 84 8.59 11.34 18.99
N ASP A 85 8.32 10.52 20.02
CA ASP A 85 6.95 10.31 20.54
C ASP A 85 6.44 11.50 21.41
N ARG A 86 7.20 12.59 21.50
CA ARG A 86 6.76 13.79 22.23
C ARG A 86 5.55 14.40 21.58
N GLU A 87 4.55 14.72 22.41
CA GLU A 87 3.38 15.45 21.97
C GLU A 87 3.71 16.91 21.67
N ASN A 88 3.32 17.41 20.51
CA ASN A 88 3.29 18.83 20.18
C ASN A 88 1.84 19.33 20.20
N THR A 89 1.67 20.65 20.37
CA THR A 89 0.36 21.27 20.21
C THR A 89 0.26 21.85 18.80
N GLY A 90 -0.72 21.41 18.04
CA GLY A 90 -0.99 21.91 16.70
C GLY A 90 -1.55 23.33 16.71
N SER A 91 -1.63 23.94 15.53
CA SER A 91 -2.22 25.29 15.33
C SER A 91 -3.71 25.34 15.72
N ASP A 92 -4.38 24.21 15.74
CA ASP A 92 -5.76 24.01 16.17
C ASP A 92 -5.92 23.77 17.69
N GLY A 93 -4.81 23.76 18.45
CA GLY A 93 -4.78 23.49 19.89
C GLY A 93 -4.85 22.01 20.27
N HIS A 94 -4.93 21.09 19.31
CA HIS A 94 -4.93 19.65 19.57
C HIS A 94 -3.51 19.08 19.69
N LYS A 95 -3.39 18.00 20.47
CA LYS A 95 -2.13 17.26 20.61
C LYS A 95 -1.82 16.48 19.35
N ARG A 96 -0.57 16.52 18.91
CA ARG A 96 -0.04 15.86 17.73
C ARG A 96 1.22 15.07 18.09
N HIS A 97 1.46 13.98 17.36
CA HIS A 97 2.56 13.04 17.57
C HIS A 97 3.47 12.88 16.33
N GLY A 98 3.66 13.94 15.54
CA GLY A 98 4.47 13.88 14.33
C GLY A 98 3.83 13.07 13.21
N ASP A 99 2.51 12.92 13.20
CA ASP A 99 1.77 12.09 12.24
C ASP A 99 2.01 12.53 10.81
N SER A 100 2.08 13.85 10.55
CA SER A 100 2.37 14.37 9.21
C SER A 100 3.78 14.00 8.75
N ALA A 101 4.78 14.05 9.64
CA ALA A 101 6.16 13.69 9.30
C ALA A 101 6.25 12.21 8.92
N TYR A 102 5.56 11.35 9.68
CA TYR A 102 5.55 9.93 9.37
C TYR A 102 4.80 9.61 8.07
N ALA A 103 3.66 10.26 7.85
CA ALA A 103 2.90 10.11 6.60
C ALA A 103 3.71 10.55 5.37
N ILE A 104 4.45 11.68 5.47
CA ILE A 104 5.33 12.16 4.39
C ILE A 104 6.49 11.20 4.16
N PHE A 105 7.09 10.68 5.23
CA PHE A 105 8.14 9.67 5.14
C PHE A 105 7.65 8.39 4.43
N LEU A 106 6.48 7.87 4.78
CA LEU A 106 5.88 6.71 4.11
C LEU A 106 5.55 7.00 2.64
N ALA A 107 5.03 8.19 2.33
CA ALA A 107 4.76 8.61 0.97
C ALA A 107 6.05 8.71 0.13
N PHE A 108 7.13 9.23 0.71
CA PHE A 108 8.45 9.25 0.08
C PHE A 108 8.93 7.82 -0.23
N LEU A 109 8.84 6.89 0.73
CA LEU A 109 9.23 5.50 0.50
C LEU A 109 8.40 4.86 -0.62
N ALA A 110 7.08 5.07 -0.61
CA ALA A 110 6.20 4.58 -1.67
C ALA A 110 6.58 5.13 -3.05
N SER A 111 7.02 6.39 -3.13
CA SER A 111 7.41 7.02 -4.40
C SER A 111 8.72 6.47 -4.99
N LYS A 112 9.55 5.81 -4.17
CA LYS A 112 10.84 5.24 -4.60
C LYS A 112 10.73 3.75 -4.98
N GLU A 113 9.58 3.15 -4.80
CA GLU A 113 9.34 1.77 -5.21
C GLU A 113 8.86 1.71 -6.65
N ASP A 114 9.48 0.82 -7.43
CA ASP A 114 8.97 0.42 -8.74
C ASP A 114 7.73 -0.46 -8.52
N CYS A 115 6.58 0.17 -8.42
CA CYS A 115 5.30 -0.55 -8.40
C CYS A 115 5.06 -1.14 -9.79
N GLN A 116 5.65 -2.30 -10.04
CA GLN A 116 5.28 -3.09 -11.20
C GLN A 116 3.79 -3.43 -11.06
N ARG A 117 2.99 -2.98 -12.02
CA ARG A 117 1.62 -3.45 -12.15
C ARG A 117 1.67 -4.96 -12.35
N TYR A 118 1.40 -5.71 -11.30
CA TYR A 118 1.08 -7.12 -11.45
C TYR A 118 -0.25 -7.19 -12.20
N GLU A 119 -0.21 -7.37 -13.50
CA GLU A 119 -1.35 -7.89 -14.22
C GLU A 119 -1.61 -9.29 -13.64
N LEU A 120 -2.66 -9.39 -12.84
CA LEU A 120 -3.20 -10.66 -12.41
C LEU A 120 -3.68 -11.39 -13.68
N HIS A 121 -2.79 -12.13 -14.33
CA HIS A 121 -3.21 -13.18 -15.24
C HIS A 121 -4.06 -14.15 -14.39
N ARG A 122 -5.36 -14.12 -14.59
CA ARG A 122 -6.24 -15.16 -14.06
C ARG A 122 -5.70 -16.47 -14.56
N LEU A 123 -4.93 -17.14 -13.73
CA LEU A 123 -4.60 -18.54 -13.96
C LEU A 123 -5.93 -19.26 -14.00
N ASN A 124 -6.32 -19.74 -15.18
CA ASN A 124 -7.45 -20.65 -15.32
C ASN A 124 -7.19 -21.85 -14.43
N THR A 125 -7.85 -21.87 -13.28
CA THR A 125 -7.74 -23.00 -12.37
C THR A 125 -8.21 -24.26 -13.09
N PRO A 126 -7.58 -25.42 -12.89
CA PRO A 126 -7.95 -26.67 -13.55
C PRO A 126 -9.43 -27.08 -13.39
N GLN A 127 -10.14 -26.51 -12.41
CA GLN A 127 -11.58 -26.71 -12.20
C GLN A 127 -12.47 -26.06 -13.27
N GLN A 128 -12.04 -24.96 -13.91
CA GLN A 128 -12.83 -24.36 -14.98
C GLN A 128 -12.69 -25.14 -16.30
N GLN A 129 -11.56 -25.80 -16.52
CA GLN A 129 -11.41 -26.68 -17.66
C GLN A 129 -12.26 -27.95 -17.57
N ARG A 130 -12.39 -28.54 -16.37
CA ARG A 130 -13.26 -29.71 -16.16
C ARG A 130 -14.73 -29.44 -16.46
N ASN A 131 -15.22 -28.23 -16.16
CA ASN A 131 -16.61 -27.85 -16.45
C ASN A 131 -16.86 -27.58 -17.94
N SER A 132 -15.87 -27.08 -18.68
CA SER A 132 -16.00 -26.88 -20.14
C SER A 132 -16.00 -28.19 -20.91
N ASP A 133 -15.18 -29.16 -20.48
CA ASP A 133 -15.09 -30.45 -21.10
C ASP A 133 -16.32 -31.35 -20.83
N SER A 134 -16.90 -31.26 -19.62
CA SER A 134 -18.15 -31.95 -19.29
C SER A 134 -19.36 -31.44 -20.09
N HIS A 135 -19.43 -30.12 -20.35
CA HIS A 135 -20.45 -29.54 -21.22
C HIS A 135 -20.26 -29.92 -22.69
N ARG A 136 -19.01 -30.10 -23.13
CA ARG A 136 -18.70 -30.53 -24.51
C ARG A 136 -19.07 -31.99 -24.72
N GLN A 137 -18.82 -32.87 -23.75
CA GLN A 137 -19.20 -34.29 -23.83
C GLN A 137 -20.72 -34.50 -23.81
N LEU A 138 -21.46 -33.71 -23.00
CA LEU A 138 -22.93 -33.78 -22.98
C LEU A 138 -23.57 -33.34 -24.28
N ARG A 139 -22.96 -32.45 -25.05
CA ARG A 139 -23.44 -32.07 -26.40
C ARG A 139 -23.23 -33.17 -27.44
N ILE A 140 -22.09 -33.89 -27.37
CA ILE A 140 -21.79 -34.98 -28.31
C ILE A 140 -22.72 -36.18 -28.09
N THR A 141 -23.01 -36.54 -26.84
CA THR A 141 -23.91 -37.65 -26.52
C THR A 141 -25.38 -37.35 -26.82
N ARG A 142 -25.85 -36.10 -26.77
CA ARG A 142 -27.19 -35.72 -27.19
C ARG A 142 -27.35 -35.72 -28.71
N GLY A 143 -26.29 -35.40 -29.46
CA GLY A 143 -26.31 -35.48 -30.93
C GLY A 143 -26.44 -36.90 -31.47
N LEU A 144 -25.89 -37.91 -30.79
CA LEU A 144 -25.92 -39.32 -31.22
C LEU A 144 -27.24 -40.05 -30.92
N LYS A 145 -28.03 -39.55 -29.94
CA LYS A 145 -29.37 -40.13 -29.65
C LYS A 145 -30.46 -39.76 -30.66
N ASN A 146 -30.29 -38.67 -31.40
CA ASN A 146 -31.28 -38.24 -32.39
C ASN A 146 -31.12 -38.88 -33.79
N GLN A 147 -30.05 -39.68 -34.03
CA GLN A 147 -29.86 -40.37 -35.31
C GLN A 147 -30.32 -41.85 -35.32
N ARG A 148 -30.83 -42.39 -34.20
CA ARG A 148 -31.31 -43.78 -34.12
C ARG A 148 -32.86 -43.91 -34.17
N GLY A 149 -33.55 -42.90 -34.64
CA GLY A 149 -35.01 -42.86 -34.71
C GLY A 149 -35.59 -42.86 -36.14
N LEU A 150 -34.82 -43.32 -37.15
CA LEU A 150 -35.31 -43.50 -38.55
C LEU A 150 -34.81 -44.83 -39.06
N LEU A 151 -35.51 -45.90 -38.71
CA LEU A 151 -35.69 -47.14 -39.45
C LEU A 151 -36.96 -47.80 -38.88
#